data_e92ec9eef486129c41fa4b12be4da2ea
#
_entry.id   e92ec9eef486129c41fa4b12be4da2ea
#
_cell.length_a   1.000
_cell.length_b   1.000
_cell.length_c   1.000
_cell.angle_alpha   90.00
_cell.angle_beta   90.00
_cell.angle_gamma   90.00
#
_symmetry.space_group_name_H-M   'P 1'
#
loop_
_entity.id
_entity.type
_entity.pdbx_description
1 polymer ?
#
loop_
_entity_poly.entity_id
_entity_poly.type
_entity_poly.pdbx_seq_one_letter_code
_entity_poly.pdbx_strand_id
1 'polypeptide(L)'
;MKALMEREGHQSTALGSGIAFPHARIKGMPGFLAGMGVSKAGIPFNSADQQPVHLIFVIVSPEDKPYILLQAMAAFARFAKAEGNMGRMLASSPEDIWSMLDSNGFQVPHKILARDLMSPIVVTLSPELTIGDAARQMHLHMMHNIPVADASGVYLGFVTSDDLFRVGVPEFFKTLKTVSFIRELDPFENYFASRHRVKVEDIMHSGATIAEDSTLLEIVFLLSVKGFSKLYVVKNGQLQGVIDGYQIIDKVLLV
;
A
#
# COMPACT_ATOMS: atom_id res chain seq x y z
N MET A 1 -15.63 20.71 -14.29
CA MET A 1 -14.49 21.55 -13.86
C MET A 1 -14.55 21.83 -12.35
N LYS A 2 -15.63 22.43 -11.81
CA LYS A 2 -15.71 22.80 -10.38
C LYS A 2 -15.41 21.64 -9.44
N ALA A 3 -16.06 20.48 -9.61
CA ALA A 3 -15.83 19.30 -8.77
C ALA A 3 -14.38 18.76 -8.81
N LEU A 4 -13.70 18.84 -9.97
CA LEU A 4 -12.28 18.47 -10.08
C LEU A 4 -11.39 19.43 -9.28
N MET A 5 -11.64 20.72 -9.37
CA MET A 5 -10.85 21.71 -8.62
C MET A 5 -11.08 21.63 -7.10
N GLU A 6 -12.32 21.38 -6.69
CA GLU A 6 -12.65 21.15 -5.28
C GLU A 6 -11.93 19.92 -4.72
N ARG A 7 -11.94 18.79 -5.47
CA ARG A 7 -11.25 17.55 -5.08
C ARG A 7 -9.73 17.75 -4.98
N GLU A 8 -9.12 18.41 -5.97
CA GLU A 8 -7.68 18.71 -5.97
C GLU A 8 -7.29 19.64 -4.82
N GLY A 9 -8.16 20.59 -4.45
CA GLY A 9 -7.94 21.50 -3.32
C GLY A 9 -7.93 20.81 -1.95
N HIS A 10 -8.53 19.63 -1.80
CA HIS A 10 -8.48 18.87 -0.56
C HIS A 10 -7.15 18.12 -0.38
N GLN A 11 -6.66 17.52 -1.46
CA GLN A 11 -5.41 16.77 -1.45
C GLN A 11 -4.92 16.59 -2.88
N SER A 12 -3.62 16.77 -3.10
CA SER A 12 -3.02 16.56 -4.41
C SER A 12 -3.27 15.14 -4.92
N THR A 13 -3.63 15.06 -6.20
CA THR A 13 -3.85 13.79 -6.89
C THR A 13 -2.60 13.31 -7.65
N ALA A 14 -1.44 13.92 -7.40
CA ALA A 14 -0.17 13.46 -7.95
C ALA A 14 0.30 12.18 -7.26
N LEU A 15 0.53 11.12 -8.04
CA LEU A 15 1.04 9.83 -7.56
C LEU A 15 2.56 9.77 -7.44
N GLY A 16 3.24 10.87 -7.76
CA GLY A 16 4.68 10.84 -7.98
C GLY A 16 5.08 10.28 -9.34
N SER A 17 6.39 10.20 -9.60
CA SER A 17 6.94 9.73 -10.88
C SER A 17 6.41 10.49 -12.10
N GLY A 18 6.07 11.76 -11.95
CA GLY A 18 5.59 12.62 -13.02
C GLY A 18 4.15 12.37 -13.49
N ILE A 19 3.31 11.70 -12.71
CA ILE A 19 1.94 11.35 -13.07
C ILE A 19 0.95 11.92 -12.04
N ALA A 20 -0.15 12.52 -12.52
CA ALA A 20 -1.28 12.94 -11.70
C ALA A 20 -2.61 12.41 -12.25
N PHE A 21 -3.56 12.20 -11.32
CA PHE A 21 -4.91 11.70 -11.60
C PHE A 21 -5.99 12.65 -11.04
N PRO A 22 -6.16 13.87 -11.56
CA PRO A 22 -7.29 14.69 -11.18
C PRO A 22 -8.59 13.95 -11.48
N HIS A 23 -9.44 13.80 -10.47
CA HIS A 23 -10.67 13.03 -10.62
C HIS A 23 -11.83 13.64 -9.85
N ALA A 24 -13.05 13.35 -10.31
CA ALA A 24 -14.26 13.74 -9.60
C ALA A 24 -15.36 12.69 -9.80
N ARG A 25 -16.22 12.57 -8.79
CA ARG A 25 -17.43 11.75 -8.85
C ARG A 25 -18.65 12.67 -8.98
N ILE A 26 -19.53 12.35 -9.92
CA ILE A 26 -20.70 13.18 -10.23
C ILE A 26 -21.96 12.34 -10.12
N LYS A 27 -22.88 12.80 -9.30
CA LYS A 27 -24.19 12.18 -9.12
C LYS A 27 -25.00 12.21 -10.42
N GLY A 28 -25.59 11.06 -10.79
CA GLY A 28 -26.44 10.94 -11.96
C GLY A 28 -25.72 10.91 -13.30
N MET A 29 -24.39 10.80 -13.32
CA MET A 29 -23.61 10.64 -14.54
C MET A 29 -23.84 9.23 -15.14
N PRO A 30 -24.17 9.09 -16.44
CA PRO A 30 -24.52 7.77 -17.00
C PRO A 30 -23.33 6.85 -17.27
N GLY A 31 -22.11 7.38 -17.30
CA GLY A 31 -20.87 6.65 -17.57
C GLY A 31 -19.66 7.41 -17.06
N PHE A 32 -18.46 6.96 -17.37
CA PHE A 32 -17.25 7.70 -17.03
C PHE A 32 -16.65 8.41 -18.25
N LEU A 33 -15.97 9.53 -17.99
CA LEU A 33 -15.16 10.24 -18.97
C LEU A 33 -13.71 10.23 -18.52
N ALA A 34 -12.82 10.00 -19.46
CA ALA A 34 -11.39 10.13 -19.21
C ALA A 34 -10.76 11.02 -20.28
N GLY A 35 -9.77 11.79 -19.89
CA GLY A 35 -8.97 12.61 -20.77
C GLY A 35 -7.51 12.62 -20.31
N MET A 36 -6.58 12.85 -21.23
CA MET A 36 -5.18 12.89 -20.92
C MET A 36 -4.54 14.18 -21.39
N GLY A 37 -3.70 14.76 -20.55
CA GLY A 37 -2.82 15.88 -20.88
C GLY A 37 -1.35 15.47 -20.76
N VAL A 38 -0.53 15.98 -21.66
CA VAL A 38 0.92 15.76 -21.69
C VAL A 38 1.64 17.09 -21.60
N SER A 39 2.57 17.24 -20.68
CA SER A 39 3.43 18.41 -20.55
C SER A 39 4.90 18.01 -20.63
N LYS A 40 5.58 18.36 -21.75
CA LYS A 40 7.02 18.12 -21.91
C LYS A 40 7.86 18.88 -20.89
N ALA A 41 7.45 20.11 -20.55
CA ALA A 41 8.15 20.95 -19.58
C ALA A 41 7.91 20.52 -18.13
N GLY A 42 6.84 19.74 -17.89
CA GLY A 42 6.36 19.42 -16.56
C GLY A 42 5.53 20.57 -15.94
N ILE A 43 4.61 20.21 -15.08
CA ILE A 43 3.74 21.15 -14.36
C ILE A 43 4.05 21.01 -12.88
N PRO A 44 4.30 22.12 -12.14
CA PRO A 44 4.39 22.07 -10.70
C PRO A 44 3.08 21.52 -10.12
N PHE A 45 3.16 20.38 -9.50
CA PHE A 45 2.06 19.72 -8.82
C PHE A 45 2.51 19.45 -7.38
N ASN A 46 1.65 19.58 -6.42
CA ASN A 46 2.01 19.35 -5.02
C ASN A 46 2.18 17.84 -4.75
N SER A 47 3.15 17.22 -5.43
CA SER A 47 3.45 15.78 -5.35
C SER A 47 4.33 15.48 -4.13
N ALA A 48 4.14 14.29 -3.55
CA ALA A 48 4.92 13.85 -2.39
C ALA A 48 6.43 13.72 -2.68
N ASP A 49 6.80 13.41 -3.94
CA ASP A 49 8.19 13.31 -4.41
C ASP A 49 8.76 14.63 -4.95
N GLN A 50 8.00 15.73 -4.89
CA GLN A 50 8.37 17.05 -5.39
C GLN A 50 8.78 17.10 -6.87
N GLN A 51 8.48 16.06 -7.64
CA GLN A 51 8.78 16.04 -9.06
C GLN A 51 7.67 16.71 -9.87
N PRO A 52 8.02 17.39 -11.00
CA PRO A 52 7.02 17.95 -11.89
C PRO A 52 6.18 16.85 -12.54
N VAL A 53 4.90 17.13 -12.74
CA VAL A 53 3.97 16.21 -13.41
C VAL A 53 4.03 16.42 -14.92
N HIS A 54 4.24 15.35 -15.65
CA HIS A 54 4.32 15.33 -17.11
C HIS A 54 3.08 14.70 -17.76
N LEU A 55 2.45 13.73 -17.09
CA LEU A 55 1.21 13.09 -17.55
C LEU A 55 0.09 13.38 -16.56
N ILE A 56 -1.00 13.93 -17.06
CA ILE A 56 -2.22 14.18 -16.30
C ILE A 56 -3.33 13.34 -16.90
N PHE A 57 -3.86 12.41 -16.13
CA PHE A 57 -5.00 11.59 -16.54
C PHE A 57 -6.23 11.98 -15.74
N VAL A 58 -7.11 12.77 -16.37
CA VAL A 58 -8.34 13.29 -15.76
C VAL A 58 -9.44 12.24 -15.88
N ILE A 59 -10.12 11.92 -14.79
CA ILE A 59 -11.24 10.98 -14.78
C ILE A 59 -12.44 11.61 -14.08
N VAL A 60 -13.61 11.52 -14.71
CA VAL A 60 -14.90 11.84 -14.11
C VAL A 60 -15.78 10.60 -14.16
N SER A 61 -16.29 10.16 -13.02
CA SER A 61 -17.04 8.92 -12.88
C SER A 61 -18.38 9.11 -12.18
N PRO A 62 -19.32 8.16 -12.34
CA PRO A 62 -20.53 8.14 -11.52
C PRO A 62 -20.22 7.99 -10.03
N GLU A 63 -20.97 8.68 -9.17
CA GLU A 63 -20.82 8.61 -7.71
C GLU A 63 -21.16 7.21 -7.16
N ASP A 64 -22.10 6.52 -7.78
CA ASP A 64 -22.58 5.19 -7.39
C ASP A 64 -21.67 4.03 -7.85
N LYS A 65 -20.60 4.34 -8.62
CA LYS A 65 -19.66 3.34 -9.16
C LYS A 65 -18.21 3.74 -8.90
N PRO A 66 -17.80 3.91 -7.64
CA PRO A 66 -16.45 4.40 -7.29
C PRO A 66 -15.33 3.49 -7.78
N TYR A 67 -15.59 2.18 -7.91
CA TYR A 67 -14.62 1.19 -8.39
C TYR A 67 -14.15 1.44 -9.85
N ILE A 68 -14.96 2.06 -10.71
CA ILE A 68 -14.58 2.36 -12.10
C ILE A 68 -13.39 3.34 -12.11
N LEU A 69 -13.44 4.34 -11.25
CA LEU A 69 -12.37 5.34 -11.10
C LEU A 69 -11.05 4.67 -10.72
N LEU A 70 -11.07 3.84 -9.67
CA LEU A 70 -9.87 3.15 -9.21
C LEU A 70 -9.30 2.21 -10.29
N GLN A 71 -10.15 1.48 -10.98
CA GLN A 71 -9.76 0.59 -12.07
C GLN A 71 -9.08 1.35 -13.21
N ALA A 72 -9.65 2.50 -13.62
CA ALA A 72 -9.08 3.33 -14.67
C ALA A 72 -7.72 3.92 -14.26
N MET A 73 -7.61 4.43 -13.02
CA MET A 73 -6.36 4.95 -12.47
C MET A 73 -5.28 3.87 -12.43
N ALA A 74 -5.60 2.68 -11.90
CA ALA A 74 -4.66 1.57 -11.79
C ALA A 74 -4.20 1.07 -13.17
N ALA A 75 -5.12 0.94 -14.13
CA ALA A 75 -4.80 0.53 -15.50
C ALA A 75 -3.86 1.53 -16.17
N PHE A 76 -4.16 2.83 -16.07
CA PHE A 76 -3.32 3.87 -16.66
C PHE A 76 -1.96 3.97 -15.97
N ALA A 77 -1.90 3.89 -14.63
CA ALA A 77 -0.64 3.93 -13.90
C ALA A 77 0.28 2.77 -14.30
N ARG A 78 -0.25 1.55 -14.44
CA ARG A 78 0.52 0.40 -14.95
C ARG A 78 1.02 0.62 -16.36
N PHE A 79 0.17 1.11 -17.26
CA PHE A 79 0.53 1.41 -18.64
C PHE A 79 1.64 2.47 -18.71
N ALA A 80 1.50 3.59 -17.98
CA ALA A 80 2.45 4.68 -17.98
C ALA A 80 3.81 4.30 -17.38
N LYS A 81 3.81 3.44 -16.34
CA LYS A 81 5.03 2.95 -15.67
C LYS A 81 5.71 1.79 -16.39
N ALA A 82 5.08 1.17 -17.40
CA ALA A 82 5.73 0.15 -18.19
C ALA A 82 6.94 0.75 -18.93
N GLU A 83 8.01 -0.06 -19.08
CA GLU A 83 9.30 0.40 -19.59
C GLU A 83 9.18 1.15 -20.92
N GLY A 84 9.73 2.35 -20.96
CA GLY A 84 9.75 3.22 -22.13
C GLY A 84 8.43 3.93 -22.46
N ASN A 85 7.29 3.58 -21.85
CA ASN A 85 6.00 4.17 -22.23
C ASN A 85 5.91 5.66 -21.88
N MET A 86 6.40 6.06 -20.71
CA MET A 86 6.44 7.48 -20.32
C MET A 86 7.19 8.32 -21.37
N GLY A 87 8.41 7.91 -21.74
CA GLY A 87 9.21 8.62 -22.72
C GLY A 87 8.56 8.67 -24.10
N ARG A 88 7.93 7.57 -24.53
CA ARG A 88 7.18 7.53 -25.80
C ARG A 88 6.00 8.50 -25.79
N MET A 89 5.18 8.50 -24.73
CA MET A 89 4.04 9.42 -24.62
C MET A 89 4.48 10.90 -24.63
N LEU A 90 5.59 11.23 -23.98
CA LEU A 90 6.13 12.60 -23.97
C LEU A 90 6.65 13.04 -25.35
N ALA A 91 7.06 12.12 -26.20
CA ALA A 91 7.56 12.40 -27.54
C ALA A 91 6.48 12.38 -28.63
N SER A 92 5.33 11.77 -28.35
CA SER A 92 4.28 11.46 -29.34
C SER A 92 3.23 12.57 -29.48
N SER A 93 2.50 12.55 -30.60
CA SER A 93 1.28 13.32 -30.80
C SER A 93 0.10 12.72 -30.00
N PRO A 94 -0.99 13.47 -29.80
CA PRO A 94 -2.19 12.91 -29.15
C PRO A 94 -2.76 11.70 -29.88
N GLU A 95 -2.72 11.69 -31.21
CA GLU A 95 -3.18 10.60 -32.07
C GLU A 95 -2.32 9.34 -31.91
N ASP A 96 -1.00 9.51 -31.83
CA ASP A 96 -0.07 8.41 -31.60
C ASP A 96 -0.23 7.80 -30.21
N ILE A 97 -0.44 8.64 -29.18
CA ILE A 97 -0.71 8.17 -27.82
C ILE A 97 -2.02 7.36 -27.78
N TRP A 98 -3.04 7.84 -28.46
CA TRP A 98 -4.30 7.09 -28.57
C TRP A 98 -4.09 5.75 -29.24
N SER A 99 -3.35 5.73 -30.35
CA SER A 99 -2.98 4.50 -31.05
C SER A 99 -2.15 3.56 -30.18
N MET A 100 -1.27 4.09 -29.33
CA MET A 100 -0.52 3.29 -28.35
C MET A 100 -1.44 2.64 -27.32
N LEU A 101 -2.43 3.35 -26.81
CA LEU A 101 -3.40 2.79 -25.87
C LEU A 101 -4.21 1.67 -26.53
N ASP A 102 -4.71 1.90 -27.70
CA ASP A 102 -5.55 0.94 -28.44
C ASP A 102 -4.75 -0.31 -28.88
N SER A 103 -3.58 -0.13 -29.48
CA SER A 103 -2.74 -1.23 -29.98
C SER A 103 -2.15 -2.12 -28.86
N ASN A 104 -1.94 -1.57 -27.66
CA ASN A 104 -1.51 -2.35 -26.49
C ASN A 104 -2.69 -2.98 -25.73
N GLY A 105 -3.91 -2.93 -26.28
CA GLY A 105 -5.09 -3.50 -25.67
C GLY A 105 -5.41 -2.87 -24.30
N PHE A 106 -5.21 -1.53 -24.18
CA PHE A 106 -5.53 -0.83 -22.93
C PHE A 106 -7.00 -1.06 -22.57
N GLN A 107 -7.22 -1.78 -21.51
CA GLN A 107 -8.54 -2.06 -20.97
C GLN A 107 -8.60 -1.69 -19.49
N VAL A 108 -9.70 -1.07 -19.10
CA VAL A 108 -10.02 -0.87 -17.69
C VAL A 108 -10.55 -2.19 -17.14
N PRO A 109 -9.84 -2.87 -16.23
CA PRO A 109 -10.27 -4.16 -15.70
C PRO A 109 -11.62 -4.03 -14.99
N HIS A 110 -12.45 -5.07 -15.06
CA HIS A 110 -13.72 -5.09 -14.33
C HIS A 110 -13.56 -5.47 -12.84
N LYS A 111 -12.36 -5.81 -12.39
CA LYS A 111 -12.09 -6.26 -11.02
C LYS A 111 -10.89 -5.53 -10.43
N ILE A 112 -11.03 -5.12 -9.18
CA ILE A 112 -9.92 -4.61 -8.36
C ILE A 112 -9.21 -5.82 -7.76
N LEU A 113 -7.89 -5.86 -7.88
CA LEU A 113 -7.05 -6.95 -7.42
C LEU A 113 -6.05 -6.45 -6.35
N ALA A 114 -5.46 -7.38 -5.60
CA ALA A 114 -4.51 -7.07 -4.54
C ALA A 114 -3.34 -6.19 -5.02
N ARG A 115 -2.80 -6.44 -6.23
CA ARG A 115 -1.74 -5.61 -6.84
C ARG A 115 -2.12 -4.16 -7.08
N ASP A 116 -3.42 -3.84 -7.19
CA ASP A 116 -3.92 -2.47 -7.39
C ASP A 116 -4.02 -1.71 -6.04
N LEU A 117 -4.19 -2.45 -4.96
CA LEU A 117 -4.42 -1.94 -3.61
C LEU A 117 -3.16 -1.91 -2.74
N MET A 118 -2.26 -2.86 -2.93
CA MET A 118 -1.08 -3.01 -2.07
C MET A 118 -0.21 -1.75 -2.03
N SER A 119 0.39 -1.52 -0.87
CA SER A 119 1.49 -0.57 -0.71
C SER A 119 2.83 -1.30 -0.82
N PRO A 120 3.88 -0.65 -1.34
CA PRO A 120 5.19 -1.25 -1.43
C PRO A 120 5.75 -1.57 -0.03
N ILE A 121 6.63 -2.55 0.03
CA ILE A 121 7.39 -2.85 1.24
C ILE A 121 8.43 -1.77 1.47
N VAL A 122 8.38 -1.15 2.63
CA VAL A 122 9.34 -0.11 3.04
C VAL A 122 10.58 -0.75 3.65
N VAL A 123 10.39 -1.78 4.49
CA VAL A 123 11.45 -2.49 5.21
C VAL A 123 11.02 -3.92 5.50
N THR A 124 11.99 -4.85 5.50
CA THR A 124 11.85 -6.23 5.98
C THR A 124 12.87 -6.51 7.06
N LEU A 125 12.57 -7.44 7.96
CA LEU A 125 13.54 -8.00 8.90
C LEU A 125 14.09 -9.32 8.36
N SER A 126 15.40 -9.56 8.55
CA SER A 126 15.96 -10.90 8.43
C SER A 126 15.64 -11.71 9.69
N PRO A 127 15.37 -13.03 9.59
CA PRO A 127 15.10 -13.88 10.75
C PRO A 127 16.25 -13.90 11.77
N GLU A 128 17.48 -13.69 11.32
CA GLU A 128 18.69 -13.72 12.17
C GLU A 128 18.95 -12.42 12.93
N LEU A 129 18.27 -11.33 12.58
CA LEU A 129 18.37 -10.07 13.34
C LEU A 129 17.91 -10.25 14.77
N THR A 130 18.50 -9.46 15.68
CA THR A 130 18.08 -9.46 17.08
C THR A 130 16.79 -8.68 17.29
N ILE A 131 16.09 -8.93 18.40
CA ILE A 131 14.92 -8.13 18.76
C ILE A 131 15.26 -6.66 19.02
N GLY A 132 16.50 -6.36 19.41
CA GLY A 132 17.01 -4.99 19.52
C GLY A 132 17.13 -4.30 18.15
N ASP A 133 17.53 -5.03 17.12
CA ASP A 133 17.57 -4.51 15.75
C ASP A 133 16.15 -4.33 15.21
N ALA A 134 15.25 -5.27 15.48
CA ALA A 134 13.83 -5.14 15.11
C ALA A 134 13.20 -3.89 15.73
N ALA A 135 13.42 -3.65 17.02
CA ALA A 135 12.94 -2.44 17.70
C ALA A 135 13.47 -1.15 17.05
N ARG A 136 14.75 -1.15 16.65
CA ARG A 136 15.37 -0.03 15.95
C ARG A 136 14.73 0.23 14.58
N GLN A 137 14.46 -0.83 13.79
CA GLN A 137 13.79 -0.71 12.51
C GLN A 137 12.35 -0.20 12.66
N MET A 138 11.61 -0.69 13.66
CA MET A 138 10.28 -0.20 13.99
C MET A 138 10.28 1.31 14.30
N HIS A 139 11.25 1.76 15.10
CA HIS A 139 11.40 3.16 15.46
C HIS A 139 11.75 4.03 14.25
N LEU A 140 12.76 3.63 13.46
CA LEU A 140 13.23 4.39 12.29
C LEU A 140 12.14 4.59 11.24
N HIS A 141 11.30 3.58 11.02
CA HIS A 141 10.26 3.60 10.00
C HIS A 141 8.87 3.94 10.57
N MET A 142 8.77 4.21 11.89
CA MET A 142 7.49 4.47 12.59
C MET A 142 6.44 3.36 12.33
N MET A 143 6.87 2.11 12.37
CA MET A 143 6.05 0.93 12.07
C MET A 143 5.89 0.04 13.31
N HIS A 144 4.66 -0.43 13.54
CA HIS A 144 4.32 -1.37 14.62
C HIS A 144 4.33 -2.84 14.17
N ASN A 145 4.49 -3.07 12.89
CA ASN A 145 4.45 -4.40 12.29
C ASN A 145 5.35 -4.41 11.06
N ILE A 146 6.38 -5.26 11.08
CA ILE A 146 7.34 -5.38 9.97
C ILE A 146 7.36 -6.84 9.49
N PRO A 147 7.26 -7.10 8.18
CA PRO A 147 7.40 -8.44 7.63
C PRO A 147 8.82 -8.96 7.75
N VAL A 148 8.93 -10.28 7.93
CA VAL A 148 10.18 -11.02 7.95
C VAL A 148 10.33 -11.75 6.62
N ALA A 149 11.49 -11.60 5.99
CA ALA A 149 11.82 -12.27 4.75
C ALA A 149 13.27 -12.78 4.79
N ASP A 150 13.55 -13.85 4.05
CA ASP A 150 14.92 -14.33 3.86
C ASP A 150 15.72 -13.46 2.88
N ALA A 151 16.98 -13.82 2.66
CA ALA A 151 17.88 -13.10 1.76
C ALA A 151 17.44 -13.12 0.28
N SER A 152 16.54 -14.03 -0.11
CA SER A 152 15.96 -14.11 -1.45
C SER A 152 14.64 -13.34 -1.57
N GLY A 153 14.15 -12.74 -0.46
CA GLY A 153 12.88 -12.02 -0.41
C GLY A 153 11.65 -12.90 -0.19
N VAL A 154 11.85 -14.18 0.15
CA VAL A 154 10.75 -15.08 0.50
C VAL A 154 10.15 -14.67 1.84
N TYR A 155 8.84 -14.48 1.86
CA TYR A 155 8.09 -14.14 3.07
C TYR A 155 8.10 -15.30 4.07
N LEU A 156 8.53 -15.03 5.30
CA LEU A 156 8.60 -16.00 6.39
C LEU A 156 7.56 -15.74 7.48
N GLY A 157 7.20 -14.50 7.70
CA GLY A 157 6.29 -14.10 8.77
C GLY A 157 6.34 -12.60 9.04
N PHE A 158 5.97 -12.20 10.24
CA PHE A 158 6.03 -10.81 10.69
C PHE A 158 6.32 -10.73 12.18
N VAL A 159 6.78 -9.56 12.62
CA VAL A 159 6.96 -9.19 14.03
C VAL A 159 6.22 -7.89 14.31
N THR A 160 5.58 -7.83 15.46
CA THR A 160 4.89 -6.63 15.96
C THR A 160 5.62 -6.03 17.16
N SER A 161 5.32 -4.77 17.49
CA SER A 161 5.76 -4.16 18.75
C SER A 161 5.30 -4.93 19.98
N ASP A 162 4.11 -5.55 19.92
CA ASP A 162 3.58 -6.35 21.02
C ASP A 162 4.42 -7.61 21.29
N ASP A 163 5.05 -8.19 20.26
CA ASP A 163 5.92 -9.33 20.42
C ASP A 163 7.20 -8.94 21.18
N LEU A 164 7.73 -7.73 20.92
CA LEU A 164 8.86 -7.20 21.68
C LEU A 164 8.47 -6.97 23.15
N PHE A 165 7.27 -6.46 23.43
CA PHE A 165 6.78 -6.23 24.79
C PHE A 165 6.60 -7.56 25.54
N ARG A 166 6.12 -8.61 24.85
CA ARG A 166 5.91 -9.95 25.45
C ARG A 166 7.19 -10.62 25.93
N VAL A 167 8.34 -10.30 25.35
CA VAL A 167 9.62 -10.85 25.81
C VAL A 167 9.88 -10.56 27.29
N GLY A 168 9.40 -9.40 27.80
CA GLY A 168 9.57 -9.02 29.20
C GLY A 168 8.44 -9.47 30.13
N VAL A 169 7.31 -9.91 29.58
CA VAL A 169 6.10 -10.21 30.37
C VAL A 169 6.02 -11.70 30.68
N PRO A 170 5.96 -12.08 31.98
CA PRO A 170 5.80 -13.47 32.38
C PRO A 170 4.49 -14.10 31.85
N GLU A 171 4.55 -15.37 31.46
CA GLU A 171 3.42 -16.11 30.86
C GLU A 171 2.14 -16.07 31.72
N PHE A 172 2.28 -16.12 33.05
CA PHE A 172 1.13 -16.10 33.96
C PHE A 172 0.32 -14.80 33.88
N PHE A 173 0.87 -13.71 33.35
CA PHE A 173 0.13 -12.45 33.16
C PHE A 173 -1.05 -12.60 32.21
N LYS A 174 -1.00 -13.56 31.27
CA LYS A 174 -2.11 -13.84 30.36
C LYS A 174 -3.39 -14.30 31.09
N THR A 175 -3.25 -14.80 32.33
CA THR A 175 -4.38 -15.26 33.15
C THR A 175 -4.94 -14.21 34.10
N LEU A 176 -4.21 -13.11 34.27
CA LEU A 176 -4.61 -12.03 35.19
C LEU A 176 -5.66 -11.11 34.55
N LYS A 177 -6.66 -10.75 35.32
CA LYS A 177 -7.66 -9.73 34.92
C LYS A 177 -7.16 -8.31 35.06
N THR A 178 -6.20 -8.08 35.98
CA THR A 178 -5.57 -6.79 36.28
C THR A 178 -4.19 -7.02 36.87
N VAL A 179 -3.28 -6.07 36.67
CA VAL A 179 -1.93 -6.07 37.23
C VAL A 179 -1.69 -4.89 38.19
N SER A 180 -2.72 -4.13 38.53
CA SER A 180 -2.61 -2.91 39.36
C SER A 180 -2.06 -3.14 40.76
N PHE A 181 -2.07 -4.38 41.24
CA PHE A 181 -1.51 -4.78 42.55
C PHE A 181 -0.02 -5.12 42.49
N ILE A 182 0.56 -5.27 41.30
CA ILE A 182 1.98 -5.56 41.11
C ILE A 182 2.72 -4.22 40.98
N ARG A 183 3.61 -3.91 41.92
CA ARG A 183 4.28 -2.61 42.00
C ARG A 183 5.79 -2.65 41.68
N GLU A 184 6.41 -3.82 41.69
CA GLU A 184 7.86 -3.96 41.65
C GLU A 184 8.39 -4.71 40.41
N LEU A 185 7.54 -4.99 39.42
CA LEU A 185 7.98 -5.64 38.18
C LEU A 185 8.35 -4.59 37.13
N ASP A 186 9.59 -4.59 36.65
CA ASP A 186 9.96 -3.92 35.41
C ASP A 186 9.63 -4.83 34.22
N PRO A 187 8.64 -4.52 33.40
CA PRO A 187 8.25 -5.36 32.26
C PRO A 187 9.33 -5.43 31.19
N PHE A 188 10.32 -4.55 31.20
CA PHE A 188 11.37 -4.49 30.20
C PHE A 188 12.73 -5.03 30.66
N GLU A 189 12.90 -5.44 31.92
CA GLU A 189 14.15 -6.00 32.42
C GLU A 189 14.63 -7.18 31.57
N ASN A 190 13.76 -8.15 31.32
CA ASN A 190 14.08 -9.32 30.49
C ASN A 190 14.33 -8.94 29.02
N TYR A 191 13.61 -7.96 28.50
CA TYR A 191 13.87 -7.44 27.15
C TYR A 191 15.29 -6.87 27.05
N PHE A 192 15.69 -5.99 27.97
CA PHE A 192 17.03 -5.38 27.94
C PHE A 192 18.15 -6.41 28.15
N ALA A 193 17.93 -7.42 29.00
CA ALA A 193 18.87 -8.51 29.20
C ALA A 193 19.04 -9.43 27.98
N SER A 194 18.03 -9.56 27.16
CA SER A 194 17.97 -10.52 26.04
C SER A 194 18.03 -9.90 24.64
N ARG A 195 17.88 -8.58 24.51
CA ARG A 195 17.72 -7.87 23.22
C ARG A 195 18.81 -8.12 22.17
N HIS A 196 19.99 -8.54 22.58
CA HIS A 196 21.12 -8.86 21.71
C HIS A 196 21.31 -10.36 21.46
N ARG A 197 20.47 -11.22 22.06
CA ARG A 197 20.55 -12.69 21.95
C ARG A 197 19.33 -13.32 21.30
N VAL A 198 18.13 -12.86 21.67
CA VAL A 198 16.88 -13.34 21.09
C VAL A 198 16.77 -12.81 19.66
N LYS A 199 16.45 -13.69 18.74
CA LYS A 199 16.34 -13.39 17.32
C LYS A 199 14.89 -13.13 16.90
N VAL A 200 14.73 -12.50 15.75
CA VAL A 200 13.44 -12.28 15.08
C VAL A 200 12.73 -13.62 14.84
N GLU A 201 13.44 -14.66 14.41
CA GLU A 201 12.88 -16.01 14.18
C GLU A 201 12.24 -16.64 15.42
N ASP A 202 12.72 -16.29 16.63
CA ASP A 202 12.22 -16.83 17.89
C ASP A 202 10.85 -16.24 18.28
N ILE A 203 10.50 -15.06 17.75
CA ILE A 203 9.31 -14.31 18.15
C ILE A 203 8.33 -14.02 17.00
N MET A 204 8.74 -14.26 15.74
CA MET A 204 7.89 -13.98 14.58
C MET A 204 6.67 -14.89 14.52
N HIS A 205 5.63 -14.40 13.87
CA HIS A 205 4.37 -15.12 13.65
C HIS A 205 4.10 -15.31 12.16
N SER A 206 3.37 -16.38 11.82
CA SER A 206 2.81 -16.55 10.49
C SER A 206 1.71 -15.52 10.25
N GLY A 207 1.76 -14.82 9.14
CA GLY A 207 0.75 -13.85 8.72
C GLY A 207 -0.11 -14.37 7.57
N ALA A 208 -1.26 -13.72 7.37
CA ALA A 208 -2.10 -14.03 6.22
C ALA A 208 -1.43 -13.54 4.93
N THR A 209 -1.24 -14.46 3.99
CA THR A 209 -0.74 -14.16 2.65
C THR A 209 -1.86 -14.24 1.62
N ILE A 210 -1.77 -13.42 0.59
CA ILE A 210 -2.66 -13.43 -0.58
C ILE A 210 -1.84 -13.29 -1.86
N ALA A 211 -2.39 -13.79 -2.95
CA ALA A 211 -1.78 -13.61 -4.27
C ALA A 211 -2.01 -12.19 -4.81
N GLU A 212 -1.17 -11.73 -5.73
CA GLU A 212 -1.29 -10.41 -6.35
C GLU A 212 -2.59 -10.24 -7.16
N ASP A 213 -3.22 -11.34 -7.57
CA ASP A 213 -4.49 -11.39 -8.30
C ASP A 213 -5.71 -11.70 -7.43
N SER A 214 -5.54 -11.78 -6.10
CA SER A 214 -6.67 -11.88 -5.15
C SER A 214 -7.61 -10.70 -5.29
N THR A 215 -8.92 -10.98 -5.19
CA THR A 215 -9.97 -9.97 -5.43
C THR A 215 -10.20 -9.06 -4.22
N LEU A 216 -10.77 -7.87 -4.47
CA LEU A 216 -11.21 -6.98 -3.38
C LEU A 216 -12.15 -7.67 -2.39
N LEU A 217 -13.04 -8.56 -2.87
CA LEU A 217 -13.95 -9.30 -2.00
C LEU A 217 -13.18 -10.21 -1.03
N GLU A 218 -12.17 -10.93 -1.52
CA GLU A 218 -11.31 -11.78 -0.69
C GLU A 218 -10.53 -10.97 0.33
N ILE A 219 -9.96 -9.83 -0.09
CA ILE A 219 -9.24 -8.91 0.80
C ILE A 219 -10.15 -8.43 1.93
N VAL A 220 -11.33 -7.90 1.60
CA VAL A 220 -12.29 -7.40 2.59
C VAL A 220 -12.75 -8.53 3.52
N PHE A 221 -12.99 -9.74 3.00
CA PHE A 221 -13.34 -10.90 3.81
C PHE A 221 -12.25 -11.25 4.83
N LEU A 222 -10.99 -11.27 4.41
CA LEU A 222 -9.86 -11.58 5.29
C LEU A 222 -9.67 -10.50 6.36
N LEU A 223 -9.76 -9.23 6.00
CA LEU A 223 -9.62 -8.13 6.95
C LEU A 223 -10.80 -8.03 7.93
N SER A 224 -12.05 -8.04 7.42
CA SER A 224 -13.23 -7.70 8.22
C SER A 224 -13.90 -8.91 8.89
N VAL A 225 -13.88 -10.09 8.25
CA VAL A 225 -14.55 -11.29 8.76
C VAL A 225 -13.56 -12.22 9.48
N LYS A 226 -12.37 -12.41 8.92
CA LYS A 226 -11.31 -13.21 9.56
C LYS A 226 -10.49 -12.44 10.59
N GLY A 227 -10.59 -11.12 10.61
CA GLY A 227 -9.98 -10.25 11.62
C GLY A 227 -8.47 -10.05 11.46
N PHE A 228 -7.91 -10.32 10.29
CA PHE A 228 -6.51 -9.98 10.03
C PHE A 228 -6.34 -8.47 9.95
N SER A 229 -5.38 -7.93 10.69
CA SER A 229 -5.06 -6.49 10.64
C SER A 229 -4.25 -6.11 9.39
N LYS A 230 -3.54 -7.08 8.79
CA LYS A 230 -2.66 -6.87 7.64
C LYS A 230 -2.57 -8.14 6.80
N LEU A 231 -2.53 -7.97 5.49
CA LEU A 231 -2.34 -9.05 4.50
C LEU A 231 -1.04 -8.81 3.76
N TYR A 232 -0.25 -9.85 3.57
CA TYR A 232 1.01 -9.81 2.83
C TYR A 232 0.79 -10.36 1.43
N VAL A 233 1.03 -9.50 0.44
CA VAL A 233 0.88 -9.90 -0.97
C VAL A 233 2.15 -10.61 -1.40
N VAL A 234 2.00 -11.84 -1.88
CA VAL A 234 3.13 -12.67 -2.31
C VAL A 234 2.97 -13.13 -3.76
N LYS A 235 4.11 -13.28 -4.44
CA LYS A 235 4.21 -13.86 -5.77
C LYS A 235 5.35 -14.86 -5.79
N ASN A 236 5.05 -16.13 -6.07
CA ASN A 236 6.03 -17.21 -6.02
C ASN A 236 6.79 -17.28 -4.67
N GLY A 237 6.09 -17.02 -3.58
CA GLY A 237 6.65 -16.96 -2.23
C GLY A 237 7.34 -15.65 -1.87
N GLN A 238 7.70 -14.81 -2.84
CA GLN A 238 8.36 -13.52 -2.61
C GLN A 238 7.36 -12.45 -2.21
N LEU A 239 7.71 -11.65 -1.22
CA LEU A 239 6.92 -10.54 -0.71
C LEU A 239 6.90 -9.38 -1.72
N GLN A 240 5.69 -8.98 -2.15
CA GLN A 240 5.47 -7.91 -3.13
C GLN A 240 4.93 -6.63 -2.49
N GLY A 241 4.11 -6.74 -1.46
CA GLY A 241 3.47 -5.61 -0.83
C GLY A 241 2.64 -5.99 0.39
N VAL A 242 1.99 -5.00 0.97
CA VAL A 242 1.06 -5.17 2.09
C VAL A 242 -0.26 -4.48 1.82
N ILE A 243 -1.33 -5.02 2.39
CA ILE A 243 -2.66 -4.42 2.40
C ILE A 243 -3.19 -4.46 3.83
N ASP A 244 -3.69 -3.33 4.32
CA ASP A 244 -4.45 -3.24 5.56
C ASP A 244 -5.72 -2.39 5.36
N GLY A 245 -6.46 -2.12 6.41
CA GLY A 245 -7.68 -1.34 6.34
C GLY A 245 -7.48 0.07 5.78
N TYR A 246 -6.28 0.66 5.99
CA TYR A 246 -5.99 1.99 5.47
C TYR A 246 -5.99 2.04 3.95
N GLN A 247 -5.37 1.06 3.26
CA GLN A 247 -5.38 1.00 1.80
C GLN A 247 -6.79 0.85 1.24
N ILE A 248 -7.68 0.15 1.94
CA ILE A 248 -9.09 0.03 1.53
C ILE A 248 -9.81 1.37 1.68
N ILE A 249 -9.60 2.06 2.80
CA ILE A 249 -10.19 3.38 3.04
C ILE A 249 -9.67 4.37 2.01
N ASP A 250 -8.35 4.48 1.87
CA ASP A 250 -7.69 5.46 1.01
C ASP A 250 -8.01 5.25 -0.48
N LYS A 251 -7.86 4.00 -0.95
CA LYS A 251 -7.94 3.70 -2.40
C LYS A 251 -9.32 3.26 -2.89
N VAL A 252 -10.24 2.89 -1.99
CA VAL A 252 -11.56 2.38 -2.39
C VAL A 252 -12.68 3.26 -1.88
N LEU A 253 -12.65 3.69 -0.61
CA LEU A 253 -13.75 4.42 0.01
C LEU A 253 -13.65 5.94 -0.20
N LEU A 254 -12.43 6.49 -0.25
CA LEU A 254 -12.19 7.93 -0.38
C LEU A 254 -11.89 8.39 -1.81
N VAL A 255 -11.76 7.46 -2.75
CA VAL A 255 -11.52 7.77 -4.17
C VAL A 255 -12.76 8.31 -4.87
#